data_92c051802686bbefa585b8880aa8b6f6
#
_entry.id   92c051802686bbefa585b8880aa8b6f6
#
_cell.length_a   1.000
_cell.length_b   1.000
_cell.length_c   1.000
_cell.angle_alpha   90.00
_cell.angle_beta   90.00
_cell.angle_gamma   90.00
#
_symmetry.space_group_name_H-M   'P 1'
#
loop_
_entity.id
_entity.type
_entity.pdbx_description
1 polymer ?
#
loop_
_entity_poly.entity_id
_entity_poly.type
_entity_poly.pdbx_seq_one_letter_code
_entity_poly.pdbx_strand_id
1 'polypeptide(L)'
;MTPGKKFRDAIKNSSPLIIPGAINAYSAKLAERANHKAIYLSGSGVAAASYGLPDLGVTSLEDVLIDAKRITDATDLPLLVDIDTGWGGSEEISNTIVEMENAGVAACLLYTSPSPRDATLSRMPSSA
;
A
#
# COMPACT_ATOMS: atom_id res chain seq x y z
N MET A 1 3.31 -20.44 1.30
CA MET A 1 4.16 -19.23 1.34
C MET A 1 3.30 -18.02 1.67
N THR A 2 3.73 -17.20 2.62
CA THR A 2 2.98 -16.00 3.00
C THR A 2 3.11 -14.90 1.96
N PRO A 3 2.13 -13.98 1.86
CA PRO A 3 2.24 -12.84 0.95
C PRO A 3 3.51 -12.01 1.19
N GLY A 4 3.86 -11.75 2.45
CA GLY A 4 5.07 -11.00 2.78
C GLY A 4 6.34 -11.69 2.31
N LYS A 5 6.40 -13.03 2.39
CA LYS A 5 7.55 -13.76 1.87
C LYS A 5 7.63 -13.68 0.35
N LYS A 6 6.50 -13.78 -0.34
CA LYS A 6 6.45 -13.62 -1.80
C LYS A 6 6.99 -12.25 -2.20
N PHE A 7 6.63 -11.21 -1.45
CA PHE A 7 7.12 -9.85 -1.74
C PHE A 7 8.63 -9.73 -1.54
N ARG A 8 9.13 -10.27 -0.43
CA ARG A 8 10.59 -10.26 -0.17
C ARG A 8 11.35 -11.04 -1.25
N ASP A 9 10.82 -12.18 -1.68
CA ASP A 9 11.44 -12.97 -2.74
C ASP A 9 11.43 -12.21 -4.07
N ALA A 10 10.34 -11.51 -4.39
CA ALA A 10 10.27 -10.69 -5.60
C ALA A 10 11.33 -9.59 -5.61
N ILE A 11 11.51 -8.90 -4.48
CA ILE A 11 12.55 -7.87 -4.34
C ILE A 11 13.94 -8.48 -4.52
N LYS A 12 14.17 -9.64 -3.92
CA LYS A 12 15.48 -10.31 -3.95
C LYS A 12 15.84 -10.81 -5.35
N ASN A 13 14.86 -11.28 -6.10
CA ASN A 13 15.07 -11.90 -7.41
C ASN A 13 15.02 -10.91 -8.58
N SER A 14 14.71 -9.67 -8.33
CA SER A 14 14.61 -8.62 -9.35
C SER A 14 15.36 -7.36 -8.87
N SER A 15 16.20 -6.81 -9.73
CA SER A 15 17.02 -5.64 -9.35
C SER A 15 17.11 -4.67 -10.52
N PRO A 16 16.29 -3.62 -10.53
CA PRO A 16 15.24 -3.29 -9.58
C PRO A 16 13.96 -4.07 -9.80
N LEU A 17 13.11 -4.16 -8.77
CA LEU A 17 11.77 -4.69 -8.91
C LEU A 17 10.83 -3.56 -9.33
N ILE A 18 10.13 -3.76 -10.45
CA ILE A 18 9.11 -2.82 -10.90
C ILE A 18 7.77 -3.23 -10.30
N ILE A 19 7.13 -2.32 -9.56
CA ILE A 19 5.86 -2.57 -8.88
C ILE A 19 4.81 -1.64 -9.50
N PRO A 20 4.05 -2.10 -10.49
CA PRO A 20 3.03 -1.24 -11.12
C PRO A 20 1.86 -1.00 -10.19
N GLY A 21 1.24 0.17 -10.33
CA GLY A 21 0.01 0.49 -9.62
C GLY A 21 -1.16 -0.32 -10.17
N ALA A 22 -2.02 -0.81 -9.26
CA ALA A 22 -3.24 -1.51 -9.62
C ALA A 22 -4.35 -0.99 -8.72
N ILE A 23 -5.31 -0.27 -9.29
CA ILE A 23 -6.36 0.41 -8.55
C ILE A 23 -7.60 -0.47 -8.30
N ASN A 24 -7.67 -1.64 -8.95
CA ASN A 24 -8.80 -2.55 -8.81
C ASN A 24 -8.39 -3.97 -9.21
N ALA A 25 -9.30 -4.91 -9.04
CA ALA A 25 -9.06 -6.32 -9.37
C ALA A 25 -8.70 -6.53 -10.84
N TYR A 26 -9.34 -5.79 -11.75
CA TYR A 26 -9.07 -5.91 -13.17
C TYR A 26 -7.62 -5.49 -13.51
N SER A 27 -7.19 -4.33 -13.00
CA SER A 27 -5.82 -3.85 -13.17
C SER A 27 -4.80 -4.84 -12.61
N ALA A 28 -5.10 -5.46 -11.47
CA ALA A 28 -4.24 -6.47 -10.86
C ALA A 28 -4.07 -7.69 -11.77
N LYS A 29 -5.15 -8.15 -12.39
CA LYS A 29 -5.08 -9.25 -13.34
C LYS A 29 -4.29 -8.89 -14.60
N LEU A 30 -4.39 -7.66 -15.06
CA LEU A 30 -3.59 -7.18 -16.19
C LEU A 30 -2.10 -7.16 -15.85
N ALA A 31 -1.75 -6.72 -14.65
CA ALA A 31 -0.36 -6.72 -14.18
C ALA A 31 0.19 -8.16 -14.10
N GLU A 32 -0.61 -9.10 -13.63
CA GLU A 32 -0.23 -10.51 -13.60
C GLU A 32 0.01 -11.05 -15.01
N ARG A 33 -0.88 -10.76 -15.96
CA ARG A 33 -0.72 -11.18 -17.34
C ARG A 33 0.49 -10.55 -18.02
N ALA A 34 0.89 -9.36 -17.60
CA ALA A 34 2.09 -8.69 -18.09
C ALA A 34 3.37 -9.19 -17.41
N ASN A 35 3.28 -10.25 -16.59
CA ASN A 35 4.41 -10.88 -15.91
C ASN A 35 5.08 -10.03 -14.83
N HIS A 36 4.36 -9.08 -14.25
CA HIS A 36 4.85 -8.38 -13.07
C HIS A 36 4.87 -9.31 -11.86
N LYS A 37 5.76 -9.04 -10.90
CA LYS A 37 5.98 -9.91 -9.74
C LYS A 37 5.41 -9.34 -8.45
N ALA A 38 4.95 -8.11 -8.47
CA ALA A 38 4.31 -7.42 -7.34
C ALA A 38 3.46 -6.29 -7.89
N ILE A 39 2.50 -5.82 -7.09
CA ILE A 39 1.60 -4.73 -7.44
C ILE A 39 1.45 -3.76 -6.27
N TYR A 40 1.01 -2.54 -6.55
CA TYR A 40 0.89 -1.46 -5.58
C TYR A 40 -0.50 -0.84 -5.62
N LEU A 41 -1.13 -0.71 -4.46
CA LEU A 41 -2.40 0.00 -4.31
C LEU A 41 -2.15 1.34 -3.62
N SER A 42 -2.42 2.43 -4.35
CA SER A 42 -2.28 3.79 -3.84
C SER A 42 -3.56 4.23 -3.14
N GLY A 43 -3.42 4.89 -1.99
CA GLY A 43 -4.56 5.51 -1.30
C GLY A 43 -5.23 6.58 -2.15
N SER A 44 -4.45 7.37 -2.88
CA SER A 44 -5.01 8.35 -3.80
C SER A 44 -5.73 7.69 -4.97
N GLY A 45 -5.26 6.53 -5.42
CA GLY A 45 -5.94 5.72 -6.42
C GLY A 45 -7.31 5.26 -5.95
N VAL A 46 -7.42 4.83 -4.69
CA VAL A 46 -8.72 4.47 -4.09
C VAL A 46 -9.64 5.68 -4.04
N ALA A 47 -9.14 6.82 -3.53
CA ALA A 47 -9.94 8.02 -3.44
C ALA A 47 -10.47 8.45 -4.82
N ALA A 48 -9.60 8.51 -5.81
CA ALA A 48 -9.96 8.99 -7.15
C ALA A 48 -10.81 7.98 -7.91
N ALA A 49 -10.39 6.72 -7.96
CA ALA A 49 -11.02 5.73 -8.83
C ALA A 49 -12.26 5.09 -8.23
N SER A 50 -12.30 4.85 -6.92
CA SER A 50 -13.44 4.19 -6.26
C SER A 50 -14.48 5.18 -5.78
N TYR A 51 -14.09 6.40 -5.43
CA TYR A 51 -14.99 7.38 -4.84
C TYR A 51 -15.09 8.69 -5.62
N GLY A 52 -14.21 8.94 -6.59
CA GLY A 52 -14.19 10.20 -7.32
C GLY A 52 -13.82 11.39 -6.44
N LEU A 53 -12.99 11.16 -5.41
CA LEU A 53 -12.59 12.16 -4.44
C LEU A 53 -11.12 12.57 -4.64
N PRO A 54 -10.77 13.81 -4.27
CA PRO A 54 -9.37 14.23 -4.33
C PRO A 54 -8.53 13.53 -3.25
N ASP A 55 -7.22 13.52 -3.47
CA ASP A 55 -6.26 12.94 -2.53
C ASP A 55 -6.00 13.91 -1.36
N LEU A 56 -6.94 14.00 -0.46
CA LEU A 56 -6.89 14.88 0.70
C LEU A 56 -7.09 14.13 2.03
N GLY A 57 -6.76 12.85 2.06
CA GLY A 57 -6.89 12.04 3.27
C GLY A 57 -8.34 11.80 3.69
N VAL A 58 -9.27 11.79 2.74
CA VAL A 58 -10.71 11.63 3.03
C VAL A 58 -11.18 10.20 3.05
N THR A 59 -10.34 9.25 2.60
CA THR A 59 -10.69 7.83 2.64
C THR A 59 -10.33 7.23 4.00
N SER A 60 -11.15 6.27 4.43
CA SER A 60 -10.94 5.54 5.69
C SER A 60 -10.15 4.26 5.46
N LEU A 61 -9.75 3.61 6.56
CA LEU A 61 -9.15 2.27 6.51
C LEU A 61 -10.08 1.29 5.78
N GLU A 62 -11.37 1.30 6.08
CA GLU A 62 -12.34 0.39 5.46
C GLU A 62 -12.42 0.60 3.96
N ASP A 63 -12.36 1.84 3.50
CA ASP A 63 -12.40 2.15 2.07
C ASP A 63 -11.25 1.48 1.32
N VAL A 64 -10.05 1.56 1.89
CA VAL A 64 -8.85 0.95 1.29
C VAL A 64 -8.87 -0.57 1.44
N LEU A 65 -9.36 -1.09 2.57
CA LEU A 65 -9.47 -2.53 2.80
C LEU A 65 -10.38 -3.21 1.78
N ILE A 66 -11.48 -2.58 1.41
CA ILE A 66 -12.41 -3.14 0.42
C ILE A 66 -11.68 -3.39 -0.90
N ASP A 67 -10.97 -2.40 -1.40
CA ASP A 67 -10.23 -2.54 -2.66
C ASP A 67 -9.04 -3.50 -2.51
N ALA A 68 -8.30 -3.42 -1.41
CA ALA A 68 -7.20 -4.35 -1.14
C ALA A 68 -7.68 -5.80 -1.15
N LYS A 69 -8.80 -6.09 -0.49
CA LYS A 69 -9.38 -7.43 -0.42
C LYS A 69 -9.81 -7.92 -1.79
N ARG A 70 -10.44 -7.07 -2.59
CA ARG A 70 -10.84 -7.42 -3.96
C ARG A 70 -9.63 -7.79 -4.81
N ILE A 71 -8.54 -7.05 -4.66
CA ILE A 71 -7.30 -7.30 -5.40
C ILE A 71 -6.66 -8.62 -4.94
N THR A 72 -6.51 -8.83 -3.65
CA THR A 72 -5.88 -10.06 -3.14
C THR A 72 -6.70 -11.31 -3.43
N ASP A 73 -8.02 -11.18 -3.55
CA ASP A 73 -8.89 -12.29 -3.97
C ASP A 73 -8.75 -12.59 -5.46
N ALA A 74 -8.35 -11.60 -6.26
CA ALA A 74 -8.29 -11.73 -7.71
C ALA A 74 -6.94 -12.25 -8.23
N THR A 75 -5.86 -12.06 -7.47
CA THR A 75 -4.51 -12.44 -7.90
C THR A 75 -3.67 -12.91 -6.73
N ASP A 76 -2.69 -13.78 -7.02
CA ASP A 76 -1.70 -14.23 -6.04
C ASP A 76 -0.46 -13.33 -6.00
N LEU A 77 -0.40 -12.28 -6.82
CA LEU A 77 0.71 -11.33 -6.76
C LEU A 77 0.76 -10.65 -5.40
N PRO A 78 1.95 -10.51 -4.80
CA PRO A 78 2.05 -9.79 -3.54
C PRO A 78 1.69 -8.31 -3.71
N LEU A 79 0.82 -7.82 -2.83
CA LEU A 79 0.29 -6.47 -2.86
C LEU A 79 0.95 -5.59 -1.80
N LEU A 80 1.53 -4.48 -2.24
CA LEU A 80 1.99 -3.40 -1.38
C LEU A 80 0.90 -2.33 -1.33
N VAL A 81 0.45 -1.95 -0.14
CA VAL A 81 -0.61 -0.95 0.04
C VAL A 81 -0.03 0.29 0.72
N ASP A 82 -0.37 1.46 0.17
CA ASP A 82 -0.09 2.74 0.81
C ASP A 82 -1.16 2.97 1.88
N ILE A 83 -0.75 2.99 3.13
CA ILE A 83 -1.64 3.20 4.27
C ILE A 83 -1.48 4.60 4.88
N ASP A 84 -0.87 5.53 4.15
CA ASP A 84 -0.63 6.90 4.59
C ASP A 84 0.02 6.94 5.98
N THR A 85 -0.63 7.54 6.96
CA THR A 85 -0.13 7.62 8.34
C THR A 85 -0.76 6.56 9.26
N GLY A 86 -1.53 5.62 8.71
CA GLY A 86 -2.14 4.50 9.45
C GLY A 86 -3.46 4.84 10.14
N TRP A 87 -4.06 5.98 9.79
CA TRP A 87 -5.36 6.48 10.28
C TRP A 87 -5.45 6.68 11.79
N GLY A 88 -4.34 7.09 12.41
CA GLY A 88 -4.35 7.45 13.82
C GLY A 88 -3.00 7.28 14.51
N GLY A 89 -3.03 7.07 15.81
CA GLY A 89 -1.84 6.86 16.62
C GLY A 89 -1.31 5.44 16.55
N SER A 90 -0.41 5.09 17.46
CA SER A 90 0.27 3.78 17.43
C SER A 90 -0.70 2.59 17.55
N GLU A 91 -1.78 2.74 18.32
CA GLU A 91 -2.79 1.71 18.48
C GLU A 91 -3.55 1.48 17.18
N GLU A 92 -3.97 2.57 16.53
CA GLU A 92 -4.67 2.52 15.25
C GLU A 92 -3.77 1.97 14.14
N ILE A 93 -2.50 2.33 14.15
CA ILE A 93 -1.53 1.79 13.19
C ILE A 93 -1.39 0.28 13.36
N SER A 94 -1.29 -0.19 14.60
CA SER A 94 -1.22 -1.63 14.89
C SER A 94 -2.45 -2.36 14.37
N ASN A 95 -3.64 -1.80 14.60
CA ASN A 95 -4.88 -2.35 14.10
C ASN A 95 -4.91 -2.37 12.55
N THR A 96 -4.45 -1.30 11.92
CA THR A 96 -4.37 -1.20 10.46
C THR A 96 -3.50 -2.31 9.89
N ILE A 97 -2.34 -2.57 10.47
CA ILE A 97 -1.43 -3.63 10.01
C ILE A 97 -2.10 -5.01 10.14
N VAL A 98 -2.77 -5.27 11.27
CA VAL A 98 -3.48 -6.55 11.46
C VAL A 98 -4.58 -6.71 10.42
N GLU A 99 -5.37 -5.68 10.17
CA GLU A 99 -6.45 -5.73 9.19
C GLU A 99 -5.92 -5.93 7.76
N MET A 100 -4.82 -5.27 7.41
CA MET A 100 -4.18 -5.44 6.10
C MET A 100 -3.63 -6.85 5.95
N GLU A 101 -2.99 -7.40 6.98
CA GLU A 101 -2.50 -8.77 6.95
C GLU A 101 -3.64 -9.76 6.77
N ASN A 102 -4.75 -9.58 7.49
CA ASN A 102 -5.93 -10.41 7.37
C ASN A 102 -6.57 -10.32 5.98
N ALA A 103 -6.42 -9.20 5.31
CA ALA A 103 -6.90 -9.02 3.92
C ALA A 103 -5.95 -9.62 2.87
N GLY A 104 -4.84 -10.22 3.29
CA GLY A 104 -3.89 -10.85 2.37
C GLY A 104 -2.85 -9.90 1.80
N VAL A 105 -2.72 -8.70 2.35
CA VAL A 105 -1.73 -7.71 1.92
C VAL A 105 -0.33 -8.18 2.31
N ALA A 106 0.63 -7.99 1.40
CA ALA A 106 2.01 -8.46 1.60
C ALA A 106 2.88 -7.44 2.33
N ALA A 107 2.65 -6.15 2.09
CA ALA A 107 3.47 -5.09 2.67
C ALA A 107 2.67 -3.79 2.72
N CYS A 108 3.04 -2.92 3.64
CA CYS A 108 2.42 -1.61 3.79
C CYS A 108 3.48 -0.52 3.74
N LEU A 109 3.14 0.59 3.08
CA LEU A 109 3.95 1.79 3.08
C LEU A 109 3.33 2.76 4.09
N LEU A 110 4.09 3.08 5.13
CA LEU A 110 3.63 3.92 6.23
C LEU A 110 4.49 5.16 6.35
N TYR A 111 3.85 6.31 6.33
CA TYR A 111 4.53 7.60 6.49
C TYR A 111 4.41 8.06 7.93
N THR A 112 5.55 8.09 8.64
CA THR A 112 5.62 8.56 10.02
C THR A 112 6.80 9.52 10.16
N SER A 113 6.83 10.25 11.28
CA SER A 113 8.03 10.93 11.71
C SER A 113 8.80 9.97 12.62
N PRO A 114 9.68 9.15 12.05
CA PRO A 114 10.27 8.02 12.78
C PRO A 114 11.24 8.46 13.87
N SER A 115 11.78 9.67 13.79
CA SER A 115 12.69 10.18 14.82
C SER A 115 12.57 11.69 14.94
N PRO A 116 12.90 12.25 16.12
CA PRO A 116 12.97 13.69 16.31
C PRO A 116 13.94 14.38 15.35
N ARG A 117 15.01 13.70 14.98
CA ARG A 117 15.99 14.21 14.05
C ARG A 117 15.40 14.44 12.66
N ASP A 118 14.67 13.47 12.14
CA ASP A 118 14.02 13.57 10.83
C ASP A 118 12.95 14.66 10.85
N ALA A 119 12.18 14.74 11.92
CA ALA A 119 11.18 15.78 12.10
C ALA A 119 11.83 17.17 12.13
N THR A 120 13.01 17.30 12.75
CA THR A 120 13.76 18.56 12.79
C THR A 120 14.21 18.95 11.38
N LEU A 121 14.74 18.00 10.62
CA LEU A 121 15.18 18.26 9.25
C LEU A 121 14.02 18.69 8.34
N SER A 122 12.85 18.08 8.51
CA SER A 122 11.67 18.41 7.72
C SER A 122 11.12 19.81 7.99
N ARG A 123 11.52 20.44 9.08
CA ARG A 123 11.14 21.82 9.42
C ARG A 123 12.05 22.89 8.80
N MET A 124 13.14 22.49 8.19
CA MET A 124 14.03 23.42 7.53
C MET A 124 13.38 23.98 6.26
N PRO A 125 13.39 25.32 6.05
CA PRO A 125 12.72 25.92 4.89
C PRO A 125 13.18 25.37 3.55
N SER A 126 14.45 25.01 3.43
CA SER A 126 15.01 24.46 2.20
C SER A 126 14.56 23.03 1.93
N SER A 127 14.03 22.35 2.93
CA SER A 127 13.56 20.97 2.79
C SER A 127 12.06 20.89 2.56
N ALA A 128 11.43 22.02 2.62
CA ALA A 128 9.99 22.12 2.40
C ALA A 128 9.66 21.89 0.92
#